data_14f6ac4b11fed5b6a5cf1f11ac4aaad7
#
_entry.id   14f6ac4b11fed5b6a5cf1f11ac4aaad7
#
_cell.length_a   1.000
_cell.length_b   1.000
_cell.length_c   1.000
_cell.angle_alpha   90.00
_cell.angle_beta   90.00
_cell.angle_gamma   90.00
#
_symmetry.space_group_name_H-M   'P 1'
#
loop_
_entity.id
_entity.type
_entity.pdbx_description
1 polymer ?
#
loop_
_entity_poly.entity_id
_entity_poly.type
_entity_poly.pdbx_seq_one_letter_code
_entity_poly.pdbx_strand_id
1 'polypeptide(L)'
;MSNERVLTVGGNQATRPLTDFYTFQSDKDTWYVDANVSATGHGKSWDHPFLTMAEAFAAVSSGDTIRFRGKILEQLTTPAQVFDVTVIGEGNRPRHADSTPDGGQEAANSWTEPVAEEALTPLVKVQQQGWRFINILFYGGDDNSCIQVFRNGAAGDLERDGSHTEIIGCRFASGYDGVEDSGGCFNVKIDDCVFMAMTHYAIAQVTGAGIGTLSNWEVTNNRFLNNANWMGPTWSGNYNKIMNNEVLNTTTILIDTSAGTNNTIVGNVFNIAAASFDPAGNVTGDATDVWSNTLLDAIETGLPAN
;
A
#
# COMPACT_ATOMS: atom_id res chain seq x y z
N MET A 1 -2.28 -22.34 -42.46
CA MET A 1 -0.89 -21.96 -42.11
C MET A 1 -0.94 -21.34 -40.73
N SER A 2 -0.52 -22.08 -39.71
CA SER A 2 -0.50 -21.61 -38.33
C SER A 2 0.71 -20.71 -38.14
N ASN A 3 0.51 -19.47 -37.74
CA ASN A 3 1.56 -18.55 -37.33
C ASN A 3 2.07 -18.95 -35.94
N GLU A 4 3.00 -19.87 -35.88
CA GLU A 4 3.73 -20.14 -34.65
C GLU A 4 4.83 -19.08 -34.48
N ARG A 5 4.71 -18.24 -33.44
CA ARG A 5 5.80 -17.41 -32.98
C ARG A 5 6.57 -18.16 -31.88
N VAL A 6 7.85 -18.40 -32.16
CA VAL A 6 8.77 -19.01 -31.20
C VAL A 6 9.35 -17.91 -30.32
N LEU A 7 9.12 -17.99 -29.02
CA LEU A 7 9.79 -17.14 -28.02
C LEU A 7 11.01 -17.90 -27.47
N THR A 8 12.20 -17.38 -27.70
CA THR A 8 13.43 -18.00 -27.17
C THR A 8 13.80 -17.30 -25.87
N VAL A 9 13.70 -18.01 -24.75
CA VAL A 9 14.19 -17.55 -23.46
C VAL A 9 15.29 -18.51 -23.02
N GLY A 10 16.53 -18.00 -22.94
CA GLY A 10 17.65 -18.68 -22.29
C GLY A 10 18.03 -20.06 -22.84
N GLY A 11 18.31 -20.15 -24.12
CA GLY A 11 19.05 -21.29 -24.71
C GLY A 11 18.31 -22.63 -24.81
N ASN A 12 17.14 -22.81 -24.22
CA ASN A 12 16.30 -23.99 -24.42
C ASN A 12 15.02 -23.58 -25.15
N GLN A 13 14.81 -24.14 -26.33
CA GLN A 13 13.58 -23.96 -27.10
C GLN A 13 12.45 -24.74 -26.44
N ALA A 14 11.64 -24.07 -25.64
CA ALA A 14 10.35 -24.58 -25.23
C ALA A 14 9.29 -24.03 -26.20
N THR A 15 8.88 -24.82 -27.18
CA THR A 15 7.71 -24.53 -28.01
C THR A 15 6.45 -24.75 -27.16
N ARG A 16 5.97 -23.67 -26.49
CA ARG A 16 4.61 -23.66 -25.94
C ARG A 16 3.71 -22.91 -26.92
N PRO A 17 2.54 -23.46 -27.27
CA PRO A 17 1.58 -22.72 -28.06
C PRO A 17 1.18 -21.42 -27.39
N LEU A 18 1.00 -20.36 -28.16
CA LEU A 18 0.56 -19.03 -27.65
C LEU A 18 -0.75 -19.11 -26.84
N THR A 19 -1.56 -20.13 -27.09
CA THR A 19 -2.77 -20.43 -26.33
C THR A 19 -2.50 -20.70 -24.86
N ASP A 20 -1.34 -21.22 -24.47
CA ASP A 20 -1.00 -21.48 -23.08
C ASP A 20 -0.77 -20.18 -22.28
N PHE A 21 -0.39 -19.07 -22.96
CA PHE A 21 -0.27 -17.75 -22.31
C PHE A 21 -1.61 -17.07 -22.09
N TYR A 22 -2.63 -17.38 -22.88
CA TYR A 22 -3.98 -16.79 -22.76
C TYR A 22 -4.91 -17.63 -21.89
N THR A 23 -4.67 -18.92 -21.76
CA THR A 23 -5.45 -19.82 -20.87
C THR A 23 -5.16 -19.60 -19.40
N PHE A 24 -4.02 -18.99 -19.03
CA PHE A 24 -3.74 -18.62 -17.64
C PHE A 24 -4.66 -17.54 -17.07
N GLN A 25 -5.44 -16.85 -17.89
CA GLN A 25 -6.39 -15.82 -17.45
C GLN A 25 -7.84 -16.30 -17.37
N SER A 26 -8.18 -17.48 -17.84
CA SER A 26 -9.58 -17.95 -17.91
C SER A 26 -10.06 -18.73 -16.69
N ASP A 27 -9.16 -19.18 -15.83
CA ASP A 27 -9.51 -20.04 -14.68
C ASP A 27 -9.32 -19.34 -13.32
N LYS A 28 -9.28 -17.99 -13.32
CA LYS A 28 -9.17 -17.23 -12.09
C LYS A 28 -10.53 -17.04 -11.45
N ASP A 29 -10.60 -17.45 -10.21
CA ASP A 29 -11.82 -17.36 -9.42
C ASP A 29 -12.02 -15.94 -8.87
N THR A 30 -13.28 -15.57 -8.71
CA THR A 30 -13.67 -14.42 -7.91
C THR A 30 -14.38 -14.93 -6.66
N TRP A 31 -13.87 -14.50 -5.51
CA TRP A 31 -14.41 -14.79 -4.21
C TRP A 31 -15.16 -13.59 -3.67
N TYR A 32 -16.29 -13.81 -3.04
CA TYR A 32 -17.16 -12.76 -2.50
C TYR A 32 -17.23 -12.87 -0.98
N VAL A 33 -17.01 -11.75 -0.29
CA VAL A 33 -17.10 -11.63 1.16
C VAL A 33 -18.10 -10.55 1.51
N ASP A 34 -19.04 -10.85 2.41
CA ASP A 34 -19.98 -9.88 2.93
C ASP A 34 -20.07 -10.00 4.45
N ALA A 35 -19.46 -9.07 5.15
CA ALA A 35 -19.43 -9.04 6.61
C ALA A 35 -20.82 -8.77 7.25
N ASN A 36 -21.85 -8.46 6.45
CA ASN A 36 -23.20 -8.18 6.95
C ASN A 36 -24.12 -9.40 6.90
N VAL A 37 -23.69 -10.52 6.33
CA VAL A 37 -24.52 -11.74 6.32
C VAL A 37 -24.53 -12.44 7.68
N SER A 38 -25.60 -13.15 7.97
CA SER A 38 -25.73 -13.86 9.24
C SER A 38 -25.08 -15.25 9.28
N ALA A 39 -24.69 -15.75 8.12
CA ALA A 39 -24.04 -17.07 7.98
C ALA A 39 -23.17 -17.09 6.73
N THR A 40 -22.08 -17.83 6.80
CA THR A 40 -21.16 -17.99 5.67
C THR A 40 -21.76 -18.88 4.58
N GLY A 41 -21.48 -18.52 3.32
CA GLY A 41 -21.79 -19.31 2.13
C GLY A 41 -20.55 -20.01 1.58
N HIS A 42 -20.53 -20.23 0.28
CA HIS A 42 -19.40 -20.87 -0.43
C HIS A 42 -18.46 -19.84 -1.13
N GLY A 43 -18.71 -18.54 -0.98
CA GLY A 43 -17.88 -17.48 -1.50
C GLY A 43 -17.87 -17.25 -3.01
N LYS A 44 -18.69 -17.96 -3.80
CA LYS A 44 -18.67 -17.87 -5.27
C LYS A 44 -19.64 -16.85 -5.87
N SER A 45 -20.50 -16.25 -5.05
CA SER A 45 -21.45 -15.22 -5.48
C SER A 45 -21.86 -14.32 -4.32
N TRP A 46 -22.46 -13.18 -4.62
CA TRP A 46 -23.07 -12.30 -3.62
C TRP A 46 -24.31 -12.90 -2.93
N ASP A 47 -24.93 -13.93 -3.52
CA ASP A 47 -26.05 -14.63 -2.89
C ASP A 47 -25.61 -15.60 -1.80
N HIS A 48 -24.37 -16.07 -1.90
CA HIS A 48 -23.76 -17.02 -0.95
C HIS A 48 -22.30 -16.62 -0.66
N PRO A 49 -22.05 -15.40 -0.13
CA PRO A 49 -20.71 -14.92 0.14
C PRO A 49 -20.11 -15.63 1.36
N PHE A 50 -18.80 -15.55 1.51
CA PHE A 50 -18.16 -15.79 2.80
C PHE A 50 -18.56 -14.70 3.79
N LEU A 51 -18.60 -15.04 5.06
CA LEU A 51 -18.83 -14.08 6.14
C LEU A 51 -17.55 -13.31 6.50
N THR A 52 -16.39 -13.97 6.41
CA THR A 52 -15.10 -13.46 6.90
C THR A 52 -14.06 -13.38 5.77
N MET A 53 -13.11 -12.47 5.90
CA MET A 53 -11.98 -12.40 4.98
C MET A 53 -11.03 -13.58 5.18
N ALA A 54 -10.93 -14.12 6.39
CA ALA A 54 -10.15 -15.31 6.68
C ALA A 54 -10.61 -16.54 5.87
N GLU A 55 -11.92 -16.70 5.65
CA GLU A 55 -12.46 -17.77 4.79
C GLU A 55 -12.04 -17.56 3.33
N ALA A 56 -12.05 -16.33 2.84
CA ALA A 56 -11.59 -16.02 1.50
C ALA A 56 -10.07 -16.25 1.35
N PHE A 57 -9.27 -15.88 2.35
CA PHE A 57 -7.82 -16.13 2.36
C PHE A 57 -7.49 -17.61 2.39
N ALA A 58 -8.33 -18.43 3.03
CA ALA A 58 -8.17 -19.89 3.03
C ALA A 58 -8.54 -20.55 1.70
N ALA A 59 -9.40 -19.90 0.91
CA ALA A 59 -9.90 -20.44 -0.37
C ALA A 59 -9.16 -19.93 -1.60
N VAL A 60 -8.49 -18.76 -1.48
CA VAL A 60 -7.89 -18.05 -2.60
C VAL A 60 -6.69 -18.79 -3.17
N SER A 61 -6.52 -18.72 -4.47
CA SER A 61 -5.36 -19.18 -5.23
C SER A 61 -4.65 -18.03 -5.94
N SER A 62 -3.43 -18.25 -6.41
CA SER A 62 -2.66 -17.21 -7.11
C SER A 62 -3.41 -16.67 -8.32
N GLY A 63 -3.52 -15.35 -8.37
CA GLY A 63 -4.19 -14.60 -9.42
C GLY A 63 -5.69 -14.44 -9.28
N ASP A 64 -6.28 -14.94 -8.22
CA ASP A 64 -7.70 -14.75 -7.95
C ASP A 64 -8.05 -13.31 -7.54
N THR A 65 -9.33 -13.03 -7.50
CA THR A 65 -9.88 -11.76 -7.03
C THR A 65 -10.77 -12.00 -5.82
N ILE A 66 -10.60 -11.21 -4.77
CA ILE A 66 -11.51 -11.16 -3.62
C ILE A 66 -12.26 -9.84 -3.69
N ARG A 67 -13.59 -9.88 -3.71
CA ARG A 67 -14.46 -8.72 -3.65
C ARG A 67 -15.20 -8.73 -2.33
N PHE A 68 -15.13 -7.65 -1.56
CA PHE A 68 -15.79 -7.61 -0.27
C PHE A 68 -16.62 -6.36 -0.04
N ARG A 69 -17.61 -6.49 0.83
CA ARG A 69 -18.40 -5.40 1.37
C ARG A 69 -18.68 -5.60 2.86
N GLY A 70 -19.02 -4.51 3.53
CA GLY A 70 -19.20 -4.49 4.96
C GLY A 70 -17.90 -4.16 5.69
N LYS A 71 -17.93 -4.32 7.01
CA LYS A 71 -16.83 -3.98 7.91
C LYS A 71 -16.08 -5.26 8.30
N ILE A 72 -14.88 -5.41 7.80
CA ILE A 72 -13.97 -6.50 8.19
C ILE A 72 -13.28 -6.12 9.51
N LEU A 73 -13.31 -7.01 10.48
CA LEU A 73 -12.73 -6.87 11.82
C LEU A 73 -11.71 -7.99 12.08
N GLU A 74 -10.68 -8.05 11.25
CA GLU A 74 -9.71 -9.14 11.26
C GLU A 74 -8.29 -8.62 11.07
N GLN A 75 -7.32 -9.27 11.73
CA GLN A 75 -5.88 -9.09 11.48
C GLN A 75 -5.39 -10.32 10.73
N LEU A 76 -4.95 -10.17 9.49
CA LEU A 76 -4.64 -11.29 8.61
C LEU A 76 -3.27 -11.18 7.95
N THR A 77 -2.68 -12.33 7.73
CA THR A 77 -1.47 -12.48 6.92
C THR A 77 -1.84 -13.15 5.59
N THR A 78 -1.32 -12.63 4.47
CA THR A 78 -1.55 -13.26 3.17
C THR A 78 -1.10 -14.72 3.16
N PRO A 79 -1.88 -15.64 2.58
CA PRO A 79 -1.56 -17.06 2.58
C PRO A 79 -0.22 -17.35 1.92
N ALA A 80 0.53 -18.30 2.47
CA ALA A 80 1.82 -18.71 1.91
C ALA A 80 1.67 -19.29 0.50
N GLN A 81 2.59 -18.94 -0.40
CA GLN A 81 2.63 -19.41 -1.79
C GLN A 81 1.42 -19.01 -2.65
N VAL A 82 0.70 -17.96 -2.25
CA VAL A 82 -0.42 -17.37 -3.02
C VAL A 82 -0.02 -15.98 -3.49
N PHE A 83 0.11 -15.80 -4.80
CA PHE A 83 0.65 -14.61 -5.46
C PHE A 83 -0.40 -13.91 -6.32
N ASP A 84 -0.17 -12.64 -6.65
CA ASP A 84 -0.96 -11.88 -7.64
C ASP A 84 -2.46 -11.80 -7.33
N VAL A 85 -2.85 -11.79 -6.07
CA VAL A 85 -4.25 -11.68 -5.66
C VAL A 85 -4.70 -10.23 -5.64
N THR A 86 -5.90 -9.97 -6.13
CA THR A 86 -6.52 -8.64 -6.08
C THR A 86 -7.64 -8.61 -5.04
N VAL A 87 -7.56 -7.72 -4.06
CA VAL A 87 -8.60 -7.48 -3.05
C VAL A 87 -9.30 -6.15 -3.36
N ILE A 88 -10.59 -6.18 -3.59
CA ILE A 88 -11.40 -5.03 -3.99
C ILE A 88 -12.50 -4.76 -2.97
N GLY A 89 -12.50 -3.57 -2.39
CA GLY A 89 -13.62 -3.10 -1.57
C GLY A 89 -14.78 -2.62 -2.46
N GLU A 90 -15.96 -3.19 -2.24
CA GLU A 90 -17.17 -2.84 -2.97
C GLU A 90 -17.89 -1.68 -2.29
N GLY A 91 -18.11 -0.63 -3.00
CA GLY A 91 -18.79 0.56 -2.49
C GLY A 91 -18.33 1.83 -3.17
N ASN A 92 -18.86 2.94 -2.74
CA ASN A 92 -18.40 4.23 -3.20
C ASN A 92 -16.95 4.43 -2.73
N ARG A 93 -16.13 4.99 -3.61
CA ARG A 93 -14.76 5.36 -3.27
C ARG A 93 -14.79 6.18 -1.96
N PRO A 94 -13.98 5.84 -0.96
CA PRO A 94 -13.99 6.53 0.33
C PRO A 94 -13.35 7.93 0.20
N ARG A 95 -13.98 8.82 -0.59
CA ARG A 95 -13.47 10.17 -0.91
C ARG A 95 -13.62 11.17 0.22
N HIS A 96 -14.58 10.96 1.12
CA HIS A 96 -14.83 11.85 2.25
C HIS A 96 -15.01 11.01 3.50
N ALA A 97 -14.09 11.11 4.44
CA ALA A 97 -14.44 10.89 5.82
C ALA A 97 -14.87 12.23 6.36
N ASP A 98 -16.05 12.29 6.88
CA ASP A 98 -16.26 13.15 8.01
C ASP A 98 -15.26 12.71 9.08
N SER A 99 -14.62 13.69 9.68
CA SER A 99 -13.49 13.57 10.60
C SER A 99 -13.87 13.04 11.99
N THR A 100 -14.96 12.29 12.10
CA THR A 100 -15.34 11.67 13.37
C THR A 100 -15.09 10.17 13.27
N PRO A 101 -14.26 9.61 14.17
CA PRO A 101 -14.07 8.16 14.29
C PRO A 101 -15.39 7.41 14.47
N ASP A 102 -16.40 8.09 15.05
CA ASP A 102 -17.73 7.57 15.34
C ASP A 102 -18.78 7.94 14.28
N GLY A 103 -18.40 8.67 13.25
CA GLY A 103 -19.33 9.27 12.29
C GLY A 103 -19.91 8.31 11.29
N GLY A 104 -20.61 7.26 11.72
CA GLY A 104 -21.68 6.58 10.98
C GLY A 104 -21.43 6.16 9.52
N GLN A 105 -20.27 6.43 8.99
CA GLN A 105 -19.80 5.90 7.73
C GLN A 105 -18.97 4.64 8.00
N GLU A 106 -19.66 3.64 8.44
CA GLU A 106 -19.25 2.28 8.14
C GLU A 106 -19.22 2.23 6.63
N ALA A 107 -18.03 2.55 6.08
CA ALA A 107 -17.85 2.45 4.65
C ALA A 107 -18.21 1.02 4.28
N ALA A 108 -19.00 0.86 3.25
CA ALA A 108 -19.47 -0.44 2.78
C ALA A 108 -18.30 -1.39 2.41
N ASN A 109 -17.08 -0.95 2.61
CA ASN A 109 -15.82 -1.60 2.22
C ASN A 109 -14.67 -1.24 3.18
N SER A 110 -14.91 -1.32 4.50
CA SER A 110 -13.89 -1.00 5.50
C SER A 110 -13.20 -2.24 6.06
N TRP A 111 -11.90 -2.08 6.33
CA TRP A 111 -11.09 -3.04 7.08
C TRP A 111 -10.56 -2.36 8.33
N THR A 112 -11.08 -2.77 9.45
CA THR A 112 -10.94 -2.06 10.72
C THR A 112 -10.33 -2.99 11.76
N GLU A 113 -9.63 -2.39 12.69
CA GLU A 113 -9.09 -3.06 13.86
C GLU A 113 -10.18 -3.83 14.63
N PRO A 114 -9.95 -5.10 14.98
CA PRO A 114 -10.86 -5.85 15.81
C PRO A 114 -10.86 -5.35 17.26
N VAL A 115 -12.00 -5.52 17.96
CA VAL A 115 -12.14 -5.10 19.38
C VAL A 115 -11.17 -5.82 20.33
N ALA A 116 -10.77 -7.04 19.97
CA ALA A 116 -9.77 -7.85 20.69
C ALA A 116 -8.52 -7.97 19.81
N GLU A 117 -7.86 -6.85 19.59
CA GLU A 117 -6.66 -6.78 18.78
C GLU A 117 -5.43 -7.40 19.45
N GLU A 118 -4.51 -7.84 18.63
CA GLU A 118 -3.13 -8.06 19.05
C GLU A 118 -2.35 -6.76 18.78
N ALA A 119 -1.97 -6.07 19.83
CA ALA A 119 -1.18 -4.84 19.74
C ALA A 119 0.07 -5.05 18.87
N LEU A 120 0.41 -4.06 18.06
CA LEU A 120 1.53 -4.08 17.11
C LEU A 120 1.40 -5.13 15.98
N THR A 121 0.21 -5.70 15.80
CA THR A 121 -0.05 -6.60 14.67
C THR A 121 -0.79 -5.84 13.57
N PRO A 122 -0.30 -5.78 12.34
CA PRO A 122 -0.93 -5.04 11.26
C PRO A 122 -2.32 -5.64 10.91
N LEU A 123 -3.23 -4.81 10.40
CA LEU A 123 -4.51 -5.34 9.90
C LEU A 123 -4.29 -6.33 8.76
N VAL A 124 -3.36 -5.99 7.86
CA VAL A 124 -2.95 -6.89 6.78
C VAL A 124 -1.44 -6.96 6.70
N LYS A 125 -0.89 -8.16 6.89
CA LYS A 125 0.52 -8.44 6.62
C LYS A 125 0.66 -9.09 5.26
N VAL A 126 1.29 -8.38 4.32
CA VAL A 126 1.55 -8.87 2.97
C VAL A 126 2.93 -9.50 2.93
N GLN A 127 2.98 -10.81 2.79
CA GLN A 127 4.22 -11.59 2.75
C GLN A 127 4.38 -12.41 1.46
N GLN A 128 3.59 -12.11 0.43
CA GLN A 128 3.65 -12.75 -0.89
C GLN A 128 3.55 -11.68 -1.98
N GLN A 129 4.21 -11.91 -3.10
CA GLN A 129 4.33 -10.93 -4.19
C GLN A 129 3.01 -10.69 -4.93
N GLY A 130 2.86 -9.49 -5.47
CA GLY A 130 1.83 -9.15 -6.44
C GLY A 130 0.43 -8.92 -5.86
N TRP A 131 0.29 -8.82 -4.54
CA TRP A 131 -1.01 -8.51 -3.94
C TRP A 131 -1.43 -7.08 -4.26
N ARG A 132 -2.71 -6.89 -4.58
CA ARG A 132 -3.31 -5.60 -4.88
C ARG A 132 -4.47 -5.31 -3.97
N PHE A 133 -4.50 -4.11 -3.40
CA PHE A 133 -5.58 -3.62 -2.55
C PHE A 133 -6.21 -2.41 -3.21
N ILE A 134 -7.50 -2.48 -3.53
CA ILE A 134 -8.20 -1.47 -4.33
C ILE A 134 -9.44 -1.00 -3.61
N ASN A 135 -9.60 0.32 -3.48
CA ASN A 135 -10.82 0.96 -2.98
C ASN A 135 -11.26 0.48 -1.58
N ILE A 136 -10.32 0.43 -0.64
CA ILE A 136 -10.55 -0.04 0.73
C ILE A 136 -10.34 1.11 1.71
N LEU A 137 -11.22 1.24 2.72
CA LEU A 137 -10.97 2.07 3.88
C LEU A 137 -10.30 1.21 4.96
N PHE A 138 -9.05 1.49 5.27
CA PHE A 138 -8.33 0.92 6.41
C PHE A 138 -8.43 1.84 7.63
N TYR A 139 -8.73 1.25 8.77
CA TYR A 139 -8.79 1.94 10.05
C TYR A 139 -8.02 1.12 11.10
N GLY A 140 -6.82 1.55 11.45
CA GLY A 140 -5.84 0.75 12.20
C GLY A 140 -5.85 0.96 13.71
N GLY A 141 -6.72 1.81 14.24
CA GLY A 141 -6.63 2.18 15.65
C GLY A 141 -5.34 2.97 15.97
N ASP A 142 -4.96 3.04 17.23
CA ASP A 142 -3.82 3.89 17.64
C ASP A 142 -2.46 3.16 17.58
N ASP A 143 -2.45 1.83 17.66
CA ASP A 143 -1.24 1.04 17.89
C ASP A 143 -0.83 0.14 16.72
N ASN A 144 -1.70 -0.02 15.70
CA ASN A 144 -1.46 -0.97 14.63
C ASN A 144 -1.25 -0.30 13.27
N SER A 145 -0.31 -0.84 12.50
CA SER A 145 -0.15 -0.48 11.10
C SER A 145 -1.32 -1.03 10.27
N CYS A 146 -1.84 -0.24 9.32
CA CYS A 146 -2.94 -0.71 8.48
C CYS A 146 -2.48 -1.82 7.54
N ILE A 147 -1.41 -1.58 6.77
CA ILE A 147 -0.80 -2.59 5.90
C ILE A 147 0.69 -2.68 6.23
N GLN A 148 1.19 -3.87 6.48
CA GLN A 148 2.62 -4.16 6.54
C GLN A 148 3.03 -4.93 5.29
N VAL A 149 3.91 -4.35 4.49
CA VAL A 149 4.58 -5.04 3.38
C VAL A 149 5.85 -5.67 3.96
N PHE A 150 5.90 -6.99 4.00
CA PHE A 150 6.91 -7.73 4.72
C PHE A 150 7.80 -8.55 3.78
N ARG A 151 9.11 -8.44 3.98
CA ARG A 151 10.10 -9.31 3.36
C ARG A 151 11.01 -9.91 4.43
N ASN A 152 11.22 -11.21 4.38
CA ASN A 152 12.23 -11.82 5.22
C ASN A 152 13.62 -11.57 4.60
N GLY A 153 14.40 -10.67 5.21
CA GLY A 153 15.72 -10.30 4.75
C GLY A 153 16.81 -11.38 4.91
N ALA A 154 16.46 -12.55 5.47
CA ALA A 154 17.42 -13.66 5.56
C ALA A 154 17.78 -14.16 4.17
N ALA A 155 19.07 -14.20 3.87
CA ALA A 155 19.59 -14.67 2.58
C ALA A 155 19.08 -16.10 2.30
N GLY A 156 18.24 -16.25 1.28
CA GLY A 156 17.70 -17.53 0.84
C GLY A 156 16.24 -17.80 1.21
N ASP A 157 15.60 -17.00 2.03
CA ASP A 157 14.17 -17.12 2.29
C ASP A 157 13.36 -16.21 1.36
N LEU A 158 13.18 -16.66 0.12
CA LEU A 158 12.31 -16.01 -0.85
C LEU A 158 10.82 -16.36 -0.66
N GLU A 159 10.51 -17.17 0.34
CA GLU A 159 9.14 -17.64 0.55
C GLU A 159 8.24 -16.56 1.16
N ARG A 160 8.84 -15.49 1.70
CA ARG A 160 8.11 -14.37 2.31
C ARG A 160 8.61 -13.07 1.75
N ASP A 161 7.96 -12.60 0.70
CA ASP A 161 8.32 -11.37 0.01
C ASP A 161 7.07 -10.62 -0.47
N GLY A 162 6.72 -9.53 0.19
CA GLY A 162 5.61 -8.64 -0.17
C GLY A 162 5.92 -7.66 -1.29
N SER A 163 7.03 -7.82 -2.01
CA SER A 163 7.35 -6.97 -3.16
C SER A 163 6.28 -7.03 -4.25
N HIS A 164 6.24 -6.04 -5.13
CA HIS A 164 5.21 -5.89 -6.17
C HIS A 164 3.78 -5.69 -5.62
N THR A 165 3.64 -5.30 -4.36
CA THR A 165 2.33 -4.93 -3.80
C THR A 165 1.85 -3.61 -4.41
N GLU A 166 0.58 -3.56 -4.79
CA GLU A 166 -0.08 -2.36 -5.28
C GLU A 166 -1.23 -1.96 -4.34
N ILE A 167 -1.28 -0.68 -3.97
CA ILE A 167 -2.31 -0.10 -3.11
C ILE A 167 -2.89 1.09 -3.86
N ILE A 168 -4.14 0.98 -4.32
CA ILE A 168 -4.71 1.91 -5.28
C ILE A 168 -6.08 2.42 -4.80
N GLY A 169 -6.23 3.74 -4.76
CA GLY A 169 -7.50 4.38 -4.41
C GLY A 169 -8.00 4.05 -3.00
N CYS A 170 -7.11 3.62 -2.12
CA CYS A 170 -7.43 3.28 -0.74
C CYS A 170 -7.42 4.51 0.15
N ARG A 171 -8.03 4.37 1.31
CA ARG A 171 -7.99 5.37 2.36
C ARG A 171 -7.47 4.73 3.64
N PHE A 172 -6.59 5.44 4.30
CA PHE A 172 -6.05 5.09 5.61
C PHE A 172 -6.48 6.16 6.60
N ALA A 173 -7.17 5.76 7.65
CA ALA A 173 -7.68 6.66 8.67
C ALA A 173 -7.37 6.12 10.06
N SER A 174 -6.72 6.92 10.89
CA SER A 174 -6.37 6.58 12.27
C SER A 174 -5.66 5.23 12.38
N GLY A 175 -4.37 5.23 12.48
CA GLY A 175 -3.53 4.05 12.63
C GLY A 175 -2.16 4.48 13.13
N TYR A 176 -1.36 3.54 13.61
CA TYR A 176 0.03 3.81 13.93
C TYR A 176 0.77 4.20 12.65
N ASP A 177 0.87 3.28 11.69
CA ASP A 177 1.34 3.55 10.35
C ASP A 177 0.26 3.21 9.30
N GLY A 178 0.19 3.99 8.24
CA GLY A 178 -0.71 3.67 7.12
C GLY A 178 -0.21 2.47 6.33
N VAL A 179 0.99 2.59 5.76
CA VAL A 179 1.71 1.50 5.10
C VAL A 179 3.11 1.40 5.71
N GLU A 180 3.47 0.23 6.17
CA GLU A 180 4.78 -0.06 6.78
C GLU A 180 5.56 -1.01 5.88
N ASP A 181 6.81 -0.64 5.51
CA ASP A 181 7.78 -1.58 4.96
C ASP A 181 8.58 -2.24 6.07
N SER A 182 8.54 -3.56 6.12
CA SER A 182 9.28 -4.34 7.08
C SER A 182 10.11 -5.41 6.38
N GLY A 183 11.30 -5.03 5.93
CA GLY A 183 12.24 -5.95 5.31
C GLY A 183 12.83 -5.51 3.97
N GLY A 184 12.50 -4.30 3.50
CA GLY A 184 13.04 -3.76 2.24
C GLY A 184 12.40 -4.39 1.02
N CYS A 185 11.08 -4.33 0.93
CA CYS A 185 10.33 -4.72 -0.25
C CYS A 185 10.62 -3.79 -1.42
N PHE A 186 10.51 -4.28 -2.63
CA PHE A 186 10.75 -3.52 -3.86
C PHE A 186 9.55 -3.53 -4.80
N ASN A 187 9.49 -2.57 -5.72
CA ASN A 187 8.40 -2.39 -6.68
C ASN A 187 7.02 -2.28 -6.03
N VAL A 188 6.92 -1.59 -4.89
CA VAL A 188 5.64 -1.32 -4.25
C VAL A 188 5.04 -0.04 -4.84
N LYS A 189 3.76 -0.08 -5.15
CA LYS A 189 3.03 1.05 -5.69
C LYS A 189 1.93 1.50 -4.73
N ILE A 190 1.91 2.80 -4.41
CA ILE A 190 0.86 3.46 -3.63
C ILE A 190 0.35 4.64 -4.46
N ASP A 191 -0.86 4.53 -4.98
CA ASP A 191 -1.38 5.48 -5.97
C ASP A 191 -2.82 5.90 -5.64
N ASP A 192 -3.09 7.21 -5.76
CA ASP A 192 -4.42 7.80 -5.60
C ASP A 192 -5.07 7.47 -4.23
N CYS A 193 -4.25 7.38 -3.17
CA CYS A 193 -4.66 7.06 -1.81
C CYS A 193 -4.79 8.32 -0.94
N VAL A 194 -5.54 8.20 0.16
CA VAL A 194 -5.65 9.24 1.18
C VAL A 194 -5.19 8.69 2.51
N PHE A 195 -4.24 9.36 3.14
CA PHE A 195 -3.73 9.05 4.48
C PHE A 195 -4.15 10.16 5.45
N MET A 196 -4.84 9.80 6.52
CA MET A 196 -5.36 10.78 7.46
C MET A 196 -5.20 10.35 8.91
N ALA A 197 -4.67 11.26 9.72
CA ALA A 197 -4.55 11.11 11.18
C ALA A 197 -3.76 9.86 11.61
N MET A 198 -2.68 9.53 10.90
CA MET A 198 -1.73 8.53 11.36
C MET A 198 -0.96 9.08 12.56
N THR A 199 -0.83 8.26 13.62
CA THR A 199 -0.20 8.67 14.87
C THR A 199 1.32 8.62 14.81
N HIS A 200 1.89 7.85 13.88
CA HIS A 200 3.33 7.73 13.66
C HIS A 200 3.70 8.16 12.22
N TYR A 201 3.63 7.30 11.21
CA TYR A 201 3.89 7.67 9.82
C TYR A 201 2.73 7.33 8.89
N ALA A 202 2.51 8.16 7.89
CA ALA A 202 1.61 7.76 6.80
C ALA A 202 2.21 6.59 6.00
N ILE A 203 3.51 6.66 5.70
CA ILE A 203 4.27 5.56 5.11
C ILE A 203 5.58 5.40 5.91
N ALA A 204 5.77 4.26 6.53
CA ALA A 204 6.91 3.95 7.38
C ALA A 204 7.88 2.99 6.71
N GLN A 205 9.16 3.18 6.93
CA GLN A 205 10.17 2.17 6.73
C GLN A 205 10.72 1.74 8.09
N VAL A 206 10.60 0.48 8.42
CA VAL A 206 11.23 -0.05 9.62
C VAL A 206 12.73 -0.16 9.40
N THR A 207 13.49 0.57 10.20
CA THR A 207 14.95 0.53 10.16
C THR A 207 15.48 -0.54 11.11
N GLY A 208 16.42 -1.38 10.65
CA GLY A 208 17.05 -2.39 11.49
C GLY A 208 18.19 -3.13 10.78
N ALA A 209 19.03 -3.79 11.56
CA ALA A 209 20.10 -4.61 11.02
C ALA A 209 19.53 -5.81 10.21
N GLY A 210 19.89 -5.94 8.97
CA GLY A 210 19.42 -7.01 8.08
C GLY A 210 18.17 -6.68 7.27
N ILE A 211 17.60 -5.47 7.44
CA ILE A 211 16.52 -4.98 6.59
C ILE A 211 17.13 -4.54 5.26
N GLY A 212 16.56 -5.03 4.16
CA GLY A 212 16.96 -4.63 2.82
C GLY A 212 16.62 -3.16 2.52
N THR A 213 17.18 -2.62 1.46
CA THR A 213 16.84 -1.28 0.98
C THR A 213 15.58 -1.33 0.15
N LEU A 214 14.60 -0.42 0.40
CA LEU A 214 13.50 -0.28 -0.56
C LEU A 214 14.04 0.22 -1.90
N SER A 215 13.50 -0.33 -2.98
CA SER A 215 13.85 0.14 -4.31
C SER A 215 12.64 0.11 -5.23
N ASN A 216 12.59 1.05 -6.15
CA ASN A 216 11.49 1.20 -7.11
C ASN A 216 10.10 1.33 -6.44
N TRP A 217 10.00 2.02 -5.33
CA TRP A 217 8.69 2.40 -4.80
C TRP A 217 8.11 3.54 -5.64
N GLU A 218 6.83 3.43 -5.93
CA GLU A 218 6.06 4.49 -6.59
C GLU A 218 4.98 4.99 -5.63
N VAL A 219 5.17 6.20 -5.09
CA VAL A 219 4.20 6.88 -4.21
C VAL A 219 3.68 8.09 -4.97
N THR A 220 2.52 7.94 -5.61
CA THR A 220 2.05 8.92 -6.61
C THR A 220 0.60 9.32 -6.38
N ASN A 221 0.30 10.60 -6.62
CA ASN A 221 -1.06 11.16 -6.60
C ASN A 221 -1.79 10.97 -5.26
N ASN A 222 -1.08 10.84 -4.17
CA ASN A 222 -1.67 10.61 -2.86
C ASN A 222 -1.93 11.92 -2.12
N ARG A 223 -2.83 11.87 -1.15
CA ARG A 223 -3.15 12.96 -0.27
C ARG A 223 -2.89 12.58 1.17
N PHE A 224 -2.08 13.37 1.86
CA PHE A 224 -1.68 13.19 3.25
C PHE A 224 -2.24 14.32 4.11
N LEU A 225 -3.10 13.98 5.08
CA LEU A 225 -3.86 14.96 5.88
C LEU A 225 -3.66 14.71 7.37
N ASN A 226 -3.21 15.73 8.09
CA ASN A 226 -3.14 15.69 9.57
C ASN A 226 -2.39 14.48 10.13
N ASN A 227 -1.38 13.99 9.45
CA ASN A 227 -0.54 12.89 9.94
C ASN A 227 0.53 13.42 10.89
N ALA A 228 0.97 12.63 11.87
CA ALA A 228 2.10 13.00 12.70
C ALA A 228 3.36 13.16 11.84
N ASN A 229 3.64 12.19 10.98
CA ASN A 229 4.73 12.27 10.02
C ASN A 229 4.27 11.81 8.63
N TRP A 230 4.86 12.36 7.58
CA TRP A 230 4.54 11.98 6.21
C TRP A 230 5.15 10.63 5.84
N MET A 231 6.46 10.60 5.73
CA MET A 231 7.24 9.42 5.34
C MET A 231 8.48 9.35 6.21
N GLY A 232 8.97 8.15 6.48
CA GLY A 232 10.21 8.14 7.22
C GLY A 232 10.54 6.83 7.91
N PRO A 233 11.54 6.83 8.80
CA PRO A 233 12.45 7.95 9.08
C PRO A 233 13.55 8.13 8.02
N THR A 234 13.91 7.08 7.27
CA THR A 234 14.95 7.13 6.25
C THR A 234 14.58 6.26 5.07
N TRP A 235 14.53 6.82 3.89
CA TRP A 235 14.26 6.10 2.64
C TRP A 235 15.57 5.60 2.02
N SER A 236 16.10 4.55 2.59
CA SER A 236 17.36 3.94 2.15
C SER A 236 17.15 3.07 0.91
N GLY A 237 16.83 3.66 -0.22
CA GLY A 237 16.60 2.88 -1.43
C GLY A 237 16.83 3.66 -2.71
N ASN A 238 16.86 2.92 -3.82
CA ASN A 238 17.20 3.48 -5.11
C ASN A 238 15.99 3.51 -6.05
N TYR A 239 15.98 4.49 -6.96
CA TYR A 239 14.99 4.61 -8.04
C TYR A 239 13.55 4.78 -7.55
N ASN A 240 13.34 5.32 -6.34
CA ASN A 240 12.01 5.59 -5.84
C ASN A 240 11.42 6.81 -6.54
N LYS A 241 10.11 6.79 -6.77
CA LYS A 241 9.34 7.87 -7.36
C LYS A 241 8.29 8.35 -6.36
N ILE A 242 8.44 9.57 -5.89
CA ILE A 242 7.52 10.24 -4.98
C ILE A 242 7.00 11.47 -5.69
N MET A 243 5.82 11.36 -6.32
CA MET A 243 5.40 12.37 -7.28
C MET A 243 3.93 12.77 -7.11
N ASN A 244 3.67 14.07 -7.33
CA ASN A 244 2.32 14.64 -7.40
C ASN A 244 1.48 14.37 -6.13
N ASN A 245 2.11 14.32 -4.97
CA ASN A 245 1.41 14.14 -3.71
C ASN A 245 1.06 15.50 -3.08
N GLU A 246 -0.07 15.55 -2.37
CA GLU A 246 -0.49 16.69 -1.57
C GLU A 246 -0.32 16.36 -0.08
N VAL A 247 0.48 17.17 0.63
CA VAL A 247 0.77 16.99 2.06
C VAL A 247 0.27 18.20 2.83
N LEU A 248 -0.78 18.01 3.63
CA LEU A 248 -1.47 19.07 4.35
C LEU A 248 -1.45 18.81 5.85
N ASN A 249 -1.14 19.87 6.63
CA ASN A 249 -1.20 19.86 8.09
C ASN A 249 -0.47 18.68 8.75
N THR A 250 0.62 18.22 8.16
CA THR A 250 1.46 17.17 8.73
C THR A 250 2.51 17.80 9.64
N THR A 251 2.71 17.26 10.84
CA THR A 251 3.56 17.89 11.84
C THR A 251 5.03 17.85 11.42
N THR A 252 5.48 16.74 10.83
CA THR A 252 6.85 16.61 10.36
C THR A 252 6.86 16.11 8.92
N ILE A 253 7.53 16.85 8.05
CA ILE A 253 7.85 16.41 6.70
C ILE A 253 9.34 16.13 6.68
N LEU A 254 9.68 14.87 6.81
CA LEU A 254 11.05 14.41 6.68
C LEU A 254 11.07 13.40 5.53
N ILE A 255 11.83 13.71 4.49
CA ILE A 255 12.28 12.72 3.50
C ILE A 255 13.79 12.72 3.55
N ASP A 256 14.35 11.63 4.00
CA ASP A 256 15.78 11.40 3.96
C ASP A 256 16.08 10.27 2.97
N THR A 257 16.52 10.63 1.79
CA THR A 257 16.97 9.71 0.74
C THR A 257 18.48 9.62 0.63
N SER A 258 19.21 10.19 1.59
CA SER A 258 20.68 10.25 1.58
C SER A 258 21.37 8.86 1.57
N ALA A 259 20.66 7.84 2.01
CA ALA A 259 21.13 6.45 1.97
C ALA A 259 20.79 5.71 0.66
N GLY A 260 20.14 6.39 -0.30
CA GLY A 260 19.75 5.86 -1.60
C GLY A 260 20.26 6.71 -2.75
N THR A 261 20.01 6.30 -3.98
CA THR A 261 20.43 7.01 -5.19
C THR A 261 19.36 7.00 -6.27
N ASN A 262 19.40 7.99 -7.16
CA ASN A 262 18.52 8.12 -8.33
C ASN A 262 17.02 8.16 -7.98
N ASN A 263 16.66 8.77 -6.87
CA ASN A 263 15.28 8.97 -6.49
C ASN A 263 14.69 10.19 -7.21
N THR A 264 13.39 10.14 -7.51
CA THR A 264 12.65 11.22 -8.17
C THR A 264 11.55 11.73 -7.25
N ILE A 265 11.69 12.97 -6.76
CA ILE A 265 10.75 13.58 -5.81
C ILE A 265 10.26 14.90 -6.39
N VAL A 266 9.20 14.84 -7.20
CA VAL A 266 8.76 15.97 -8.02
C VAL A 266 7.25 16.19 -7.98
N GLY A 267 6.85 17.45 -8.16
CA GLY A 267 5.44 17.83 -8.29
C GLY A 267 4.64 17.69 -7.00
N ASN A 268 5.29 17.45 -5.85
CA ASN A 268 4.58 17.37 -4.59
C ASN A 268 4.26 18.78 -4.08
N VAL A 269 3.12 18.92 -3.43
CA VAL A 269 2.64 20.16 -2.84
C VAL A 269 2.59 20.00 -1.33
N PHE A 270 3.33 20.88 -0.64
CA PHE A 270 3.36 20.90 0.82
C PHE A 270 2.65 22.17 1.32
N ASN A 271 1.60 21.98 2.13
CA ASN A 271 0.94 23.05 2.87
C ASN A 271 1.16 22.81 4.36
N ILE A 272 2.20 23.43 4.88
CA ILE A 272 2.64 23.32 6.27
C ILE A 272 3.01 24.70 6.77
N ALA A 273 2.88 24.91 8.08
CA ALA A 273 3.33 26.17 8.68
C ALA A 273 4.84 26.37 8.41
N ALA A 274 5.19 27.55 7.92
CA ALA A 274 6.58 27.91 7.53
C ALA A 274 7.63 27.63 8.64
N ALA A 275 7.20 27.66 9.91
CA ALA A 275 8.04 27.33 11.06
C ALA A 275 8.38 25.83 11.18
N SER A 276 7.66 24.96 10.46
CA SER A 276 7.84 23.49 10.53
C SER A 276 8.59 22.92 9.33
N PHE A 277 8.91 23.76 8.35
CA PHE A 277 9.66 23.34 7.16
C PHE A 277 11.06 23.94 7.17
N ASP A 278 12.05 23.13 7.40
CA ASP A 278 13.45 23.48 7.17
C ASP A 278 13.92 22.77 5.88
N PRO A 279 14.03 23.51 4.76
CA PRO A 279 14.48 22.90 3.50
C PRO A 279 15.88 22.28 3.59
N ALA A 280 16.70 22.77 4.52
CA ALA A 280 18.06 22.28 4.71
C ALA A 280 18.13 21.06 5.65
N GLY A 281 17.12 20.87 6.52
CA GLY A 281 17.07 19.79 7.51
C GLY A 281 16.03 18.69 7.23
N ASN A 282 14.98 19.03 6.45
CA ASN A 282 13.86 18.11 6.22
C ASN A 282 13.95 17.35 4.90
N VAL A 283 14.89 17.74 4.03
CA VAL A 283 15.07 17.13 2.72
C VAL A 283 16.57 16.90 2.51
N THR A 284 17.01 15.71 2.85
CA THR A 284 18.37 15.25 2.55
C THR A 284 18.29 14.26 1.40
N GLY A 285 19.03 14.51 0.34
CA GLY A 285 19.09 13.67 -0.85
C GLY A 285 20.52 13.40 -1.30
N ASP A 286 20.68 12.38 -2.11
CA ASP A 286 21.91 12.15 -2.86
C ASP A 286 22.02 13.11 -4.05
N ALA A 287 23.23 13.38 -4.50
CA ALA A 287 23.49 14.27 -5.64
C ALA A 287 22.86 13.78 -6.97
N THR A 288 22.40 12.54 -7.02
CA THR A 288 21.72 11.93 -8.18
C THR A 288 20.19 12.01 -8.07
N ASP A 289 19.65 12.52 -6.96
CA ASP A 289 18.22 12.67 -6.77
C ASP A 289 17.67 13.89 -7.52
N VAL A 290 16.46 13.78 -8.03
CA VAL A 290 15.76 14.85 -8.74
C VAL A 290 14.68 15.44 -7.86
N TRP A 291 14.77 16.74 -7.59
CA TRP A 291 13.84 17.48 -6.72
C TRP A 291 13.17 18.64 -7.46
N SER A 292 11.84 18.71 -7.40
CA SER A 292 11.06 19.87 -7.86
C SER A 292 9.68 19.86 -7.22
N ASN A 293 9.52 20.57 -6.11
CA ASN A 293 8.29 20.57 -5.32
C ASN A 293 7.80 22.00 -5.05
N THR A 294 6.54 22.14 -4.65
CA THR A 294 5.91 23.42 -4.32
C THR A 294 5.59 23.50 -2.83
N LEU A 295 6.01 24.58 -2.19
CA LEU A 295 5.64 24.93 -0.83
C LEU A 295 4.59 26.05 -0.86
N LEU A 296 3.34 25.77 -0.48
CA LEU A 296 2.25 26.75 -0.57
C LEU A 296 2.41 27.92 0.41
N ASP A 297 2.92 27.65 1.61
CA ASP A 297 3.08 28.67 2.64
C ASP A 297 4.11 29.76 2.23
N ALA A 298 5.11 29.42 1.44
CA ALA A 298 6.07 30.38 0.88
C ALA A 298 5.43 31.31 -0.16
N ILE A 299 4.37 30.86 -0.83
CA ILE A 299 3.64 31.67 -1.81
C ILE A 299 2.72 32.68 -1.10
N GLU A 300 2.06 32.27 -0.03
CA GLU A 300 1.17 33.14 0.76
C GLU A 300 1.93 34.23 1.53
N THR A 301 3.15 33.97 1.95
CA THR A 301 4.01 34.94 2.67
C THR A 301 4.76 35.91 1.75
N GLY A 302 4.61 35.79 0.43
CA GLY A 302 5.27 36.67 -0.54
C GLY A 302 6.79 36.49 -0.61
N LEU A 303 7.31 35.39 -0.14
CA LEU A 303 8.71 35.02 -0.34
C LEU A 303 8.97 34.70 -1.80
N PRO A 304 10.06 35.22 -2.40
CA PRO A 304 10.39 34.89 -3.78
C PRO A 304 10.62 33.39 -3.89
N ALA A 305 9.95 32.76 -4.86
CA ALA A 305 10.26 31.39 -5.24
C ALA A 305 11.74 31.36 -5.71
N ASN A 306 12.57 30.66 -4.96
CA ASN A 306 13.96 30.41 -5.34
C ASN A 306 14.01 29.18 -6.25
#